data_4d299871b426d82875668d49c2eaf38e
#
_entry.id   4d299871b426d82875668d49c2eaf38e
#
_cell.length_a   1.000
_cell.length_b   1.000
_cell.length_c   1.000
_cell.angle_alpha   90.00
_cell.angle_beta   90.00
_cell.angle_gamma   90.00
#
_symmetry.space_group_name_H-M   'P 1'
#
loop_
_entity.id
_entity.type
_entity.pdbx_description
1 polymer ?
#
loop_
_entity_poly.entity_id
_entity_poly.type
_entity_poly.pdbx_seq_one_letter_code
_entity_poly.pdbx_strand_id
1 'polypeptide(L)'
;MTTDRSGALDLPLVLEDLERAVNLGEQLGLRDELTQARDVLAQASHRRRLAPETTVAALLGATGSGKSSLTNALTGSEVSRTARTRPTTTQPLAVVPDTAVEAAELLDWLAIGHRARVDGGWALGETTVLVDLPDIDSDEPAHRA
;
A
#
# COMPACT_ATOMS: atom_id res chain seq x y z
N MET A 1 11.69 -12.55 -25.54
CA MET A 1 11.08 -13.13 -24.32
C MET A 1 12.20 -13.45 -23.35
N THR A 2 12.59 -12.45 -22.53
CA THR A 2 13.72 -12.56 -21.61
C THR A 2 13.12 -12.72 -20.20
N THR A 3 12.92 -13.96 -19.79
CA THR A 3 12.58 -14.28 -18.41
C THR A 3 13.83 -14.07 -17.56
N ASP A 4 13.81 -13.06 -16.70
CA ASP A 4 14.76 -12.98 -15.60
C ASP A 4 14.60 -14.24 -14.73
N ARG A 5 15.73 -14.75 -14.22
CA ARG A 5 15.82 -16.01 -13.45
C ARG A 5 15.11 -15.99 -12.09
N SER A 6 14.43 -14.90 -11.73
CA SER A 6 13.68 -14.78 -10.46
C SER A 6 12.21 -15.23 -10.58
N GLY A 7 11.66 -15.41 -11.77
CA GLY A 7 10.23 -15.68 -11.98
C GLY A 7 9.31 -14.52 -11.58
N ALA A 8 9.89 -13.36 -11.24
CA ALA A 8 9.11 -12.17 -10.93
C ALA A 8 8.51 -11.58 -12.22
N LEU A 9 7.24 -11.25 -12.19
CA LEU A 9 6.57 -10.52 -13.26
C LEU A 9 7.14 -9.10 -13.33
N ASP A 10 7.59 -8.68 -14.51
CA ASP A 10 7.91 -7.29 -14.78
C ASP A 10 6.60 -6.49 -14.90
N LEU A 11 6.19 -5.89 -13.80
CA LEU A 11 4.92 -5.16 -13.72
C LEU A 11 4.79 -4.05 -14.78
N PRO A 12 5.79 -3.21 -15.05
CA PRO A 12 5.77 -2.27 -16.17
C PRO A 12 5.42 -2.94 -17.51
N LEU A 13 6.07 -4.01 -17.86
CA LEU A 13 5.84 -4.73 -19.10
C LEU A 13 4.41 -5.31 -19.17
N VAL A 14 3.93 -5.88 -18.06
CA VAL A 14 2.56 -6.42 -17.99
C VAL A 14 1.52 -5.32 -18.19
N LEU A 15 1.73 -4.13 -17.62
CA LEU A 15 0.83 -2.99 -17.79
C LEU A 15 0.84 -2.46 -19.23
N GLU A 16 2.00 -2.42 -19.89
CA GLU A 16 2.10 -2.07 -21.31
C GLU A 16 1.37 -3.06 -22.21
N ASP A 17 1.48 -4.34 -21.93
CA ASP A 17 0.79 -5.39 -22.67
C ASP A 17 -0.73 -5.30 -22.48
N LEU A 18 -1.18 -5.02 -21.24
CA LEU A 18 -2.59 -4.81 -20.93
C LEU A 18 -3.13 -3.57 -21.66
N GLU A 19 -2.37 -2.46 -21.69
CA GLU A 19 -2.77 -1.24 -22.40
C GLU A 19 -2.91 -1.51 -23.92
N ARG A 20 -1.97 -2.24 -24.51
CA ARG A 20 -2.05 -2.65 -25.93
C ARG A 20 -3.28 -3.53 -26.18
N ALA A 21 -3.57 -4.48 -25.30
CA ALA A 21 -4.74 -5.35 -25.42
C ALA A 21 -6.05 -4.57 -25.34
N VAL A 22 -6.15 -3.60 -24.40
CA VAL A 22 -7.32 -2.72 -24.27
C VAL A 22 -7.51 -1.89 -25.54
N ASN A 23 -6.47 -1.26 -26.04
CA ASN A 23 -6.54 -0.44 -27.26
C ASN A 23 -6.99 -1.27 -28.49
N LEU A 24 -6.50 -2.50 -28.63
CA LEU A 24 -6.92 -3.41 -29.70
C LEU A 24 -8.39 -3.82 -29.55
N GLY A 25 -8.82 -4.16 -28.34
CA GLY A 25 -10.21 -4.53 -28.06
C GLY A 25 -11.17 -3.39 -28.33
N GLU A 26 -10.79 -2.13 -28.04
CA GLU A 26 -11.58 -0.95 -28.37
C GLU A 26 -11.78 -0.78 -29.90
N GLN A 27 -10.72 -1.02 -30.67
CA GLN A 27 -10.80 -0.99 -32.13
C GLN A 27 -11.74 -2.08 -32.68
N LEU A 28 -11.87 -3.20 -31.97
CA LEU A 28 -12.78 -4.29 -32.30
C LEU A 28 -14.21 -4.07 -31.76
N GLY A 29 -14.48 -2.98 -31.05
CA GLY A 29 -15.79 -2.64 -30.52
C GLY A 29 -16.15 -3.29 -29.18
N LEU A 30 -15.19 -3.93 -28.49
CA LEU A 30 -15.39 -4.66 -27.22
C LEU A 30 -15.34 -3.71 -26.02
N ARG A 31 -16.15 -2.65 -26.03
CA ARG A 31 -16.05 -1.58 -25.01
C ARG A 31 -16.53 -1.99 -23.64
N ASP A 32 -17.59 -2.76 -23.56
CA ASP A 32 -18.22 -3.14 -22.29
C ASP A 32 -17.39 -4.21 -21.58
N GLU A 33 -16.81 -5.13 -22.33
CA GLU A 33 -15.95 -6.19 -21.82
C GLU A 33 -14.61 -5.68 -21.28
N LEU A 34 -14.20 -4.47 -21.68
CA LEU A 34 -12.92 -3.88 -21.30
C LEU A 34 -13.02 -2.96 -20.06
N THR A 35 -14.21 -2.77 -19.49
CA THR A 35 -14.41 -1.82 -18.37
C THR A 35 -13.46 -2.11 -17.22
N GLN A 36 -13.42 -3.34 -16.75
CA GLN A 36 -12.54 -3.75 -15.63
C GLN A 36 -11.04 -3.56 -15.97
N ALA A 37 -10.64 -3.87 -17.19
CA ALA A 37 -9.25 -3.70 -17.61
C ALA A 37 -8.83 -2.22 -17.65
N ARG A 38 -9.74 -1.34 -18.08
CA ARG A 38 -9.50 0.12 -18.05
C ARG A 38 -9.40 0.64 -16.64
N ASP A 39 -10.25 0.18 -15.73
CA ASP A 39 -10.21 0.58 -14.32
C ASP A 39 -8.88 0.19 -13.68
N VAL A 40 -8.40 -1.03 -13.93
CA VAL A 40 -7.09 -1.49 -13.47
C VAL A 40 -5.96 -0.62 -14.03
N LEU A 41 -5.97 -0.33 -15.33
CA LEU A 41 -4.96 0.55 -15.96
C LEU A 41 -5.00 1.96 -15.40
N ALA A 42 -6.18 2.53 -15.19
CA ALA A 42 -6.34 3.85 -14.61
C ALA A 42 -5.79 3.91 -13.19
N GLN A 43 -6.12 2.93 -12.35
CA GLN A 43 -5.62 2.82 -10.98
C GLN A 43 -4.09 2.62 -10.94
N ALA A 44 -3.56 1.72 -11.75
CA ALA A 44 -2.12 1.47 -11.83
C ALA A 44 -1.35 2.70 -12.30
N SER A 45 -1.87 3.40 -13.31
CA SER A 45 -1.28 4.65 -13.83
C SER A 45 -1.33 5.76 -12.79
N HIS A 46 -2.44 5.88 -12.05
CA HIS A 46 -2.56 6.83 -10.96
C HIS A 46 -1.57 6.52 -9.84
N ARG A 47 -1.49 5.26 -9.38
CA ARG A 47 -0.54 4.82 -8.36
C ARG A 47 0.91 5.10 -8.75
N ARG A 48 1.29 4.89 -10.00
CA ARG A 48 2.66 5.16 -10.50
C ARG A 48 3.03 6.64 -10.47
N ARG A 49 2.05 7.55 -10.58
CA ARG A 49 2.30 9.00 -10.47
C ARG A 49 2.39 9.47 -9.02
N LEU A 50 1.74 8.75 -8.10
CA LEU A 50 1.78 9.05 -6.68
C LEU A 50 3.02 8.42 -6.05
N ALA A 51 3.99 9.23 -5.65
CA ALA A 51 5.21 8.80 -4.97
C ALA A 51 5.84 7.54 -5.60
N PRO A 52 6.35 7.61 -6.85
CA PRO A 52 6.79 6.46 -7.63
C PRO A 52 7.88 5.63 -6.94
N GLU A 53 8.72 6.28 -6.15
CA GLU A 53 9.81 5.64 -5.40
C GLU A 53 9.36 5.10 -4.03
N THR A 54 8.11 5.36 -3.61
CA THR A 54 7.64 4.96 -2.29
C THR A 54 7.03 3.56 -2.32
N THR A 55 7.55 2.69 -1.47
CA THR A 55 6.97 1.37 -1.20
C THR A 55 6.05 1.44 0.03
N VAL A 56 4.88 0.82 -0.04
CA VAL A 56 3.99 0.66 1.10
C VAL A 56 4.01 -0.79 1.54
N ALA A 57 4.48 -1.04 2.76
CA ALA A 57 4.45 -2.34 3.41
C ALA A 57 3.31 -2.35 4.45
N ALA A 58 2.38 -3.30 4.35
CA ALA A 58 1.26 -3.42 5.27
C ALA A 58 1.43 -4.61 6.21
N LEU A 59 1.19 -4.39 7.51
CA LEU A 59 1.14 -5.44 8.53
C LEU A 59 -0.30 -5.90 8.72
N LEU A 60 -0.54 -7.18 8.46
CA LEU A 60 -1.81 -7.86 8.70
C LEU A 60 -1.65 -8.94 9.76
N GLY A 61 -2.70 -9.17 10.52
CA GLY A 61 -2.72 -10.26 11.50
C GLY A 61 -3.81 -10.07 12.55
N ALA A 62 -4.07 -11.14 13.31
CA ALA A 62 -5.03 -11.16 14.39
C ALA A 62 -4.58 -10.29 15.59
N THR A 63 -5.50 -10.03 16.51
CA THR A 63 -5.21 -9.40 17.80
C THR A 63 -4.12 -10.19 18.53
N GLY A 64 -3.12 -9.50 19.06
CA GLY A 64 -2.03 -10.10 19.81
C GLY A 64 -0.96 -10.81 18.96
N SER A 65 -1.03 -10.76 17.63
CA SER A 65 -0.01 -11.36 16.74
C SER A 65 1.35 -10.67 16.74
N GLY A 66 1.50 -9.56 17.47
CA GLY A 66 2.75 -8.83 17.60
C GLY A 66 2.97 -7.72 16.57
N LYS A 67 1.98 -7.35 15.75
CA LYS A 67 2.08 -6.27 14.75
C LYS A 67 2.68 -4.99 15.32
N SER A 68 2.13 -4.51 16.42
CA SER A 68 2.59 -3.27 17.06
C SER A 68 3.99 -3.40 17.67
N SER A 69 4.37 -4.59 18.15
CA SER A 69 5.74 -4.83 18.62
C SER A 69 6.72 -4.84 17.46
N LEU A 70 6.31 -5.41 16.31
CA LEU A 70 7.10 -5.40 15.09
C LEU A 70 7.22 -3.96 14.55
N THR A 71 6.12 -3.20 14.53
CA THR A 71 6.14 -1.79 14.13
C THR A 71 7.18 -1.02 14.95
N ASN A 72 7.12 -1.12 16.30
CA ASN A 72 8.07 -0.42 17.17
C ASN A 72 9.52 -0.88 16.96
N ALA A 73 9.75 -2.18 16.72
CA ALA A 73 11.08 -2.70 16.46
C ALA A 73 11.66 -2.19 15.12
N LEU A 74 10.82 -2.10 14.08
CA LEU A 74 11.23 -1.61 12.76
C LEU A 74 11.45 -0.09 12.73
N THR A 75 10.72 0.64 13.54
CA THR A 75 10.79 2.12 13.61
C THR A 75 11.84 2.62 14.62
N GLY A 76 12.36 1.73 15.45
CA GLY A 76 13.26 2.11 16.54
C GLY A 76 12.61 3.01 17.62
N SER A 77 11.28 3.17 17.57
CA SER A 77 10.55 4.07 18.47
C SER A 77 9.20 3.48 18.89
N GLU A 78 8.66 3.94 20.03
CA GLU A 78 7.35 3.47 20.53
C GLU A 78 6.15 4.15 19.82
N VAL A 79 6.18 4.22 18.48
CA VAL A 79 5.14 4.90 17.67
C VAL A 79 3.76 4.31 17.93
N SER A 80 3.66 3.00 18.02
CA SER A 80 2.40 2.32 18.25
C SER A 80 1.83 2.52 19.67
N ARG A 81 2.64 2.88 20.67
CA ARG A 81 2.17 3.21 22.02
C ARG A 81 1.55 4.59 22.10
N THR A 82 2.13 5.57 21.40
CA THR A 82 1.64 6.95 21.36
C THR A 82 0.30 7.05 20.61
N ALA A 83 0.07 6.18 19.64
CA ALA A 83 -1.21 6.05 18.93
C ALA A 83 -2.27 5.27 19.74
N ARG A 84 -1.89 4.57 20.82
CA ARG A 84 -2.75 3.71 21.63
C ARG A 84 -3.37 4.42 22.85
N THR A 85 -3.99 5.55 22.68
CA THR A 85 -4.86 6.09 23.75
C THR A 85 -6.23 5.39 23.79
N ARG A 86 -6.46 4.32 22.98
CA ARG A 86 -7.69 3.51 22.99
C ARG A 86 -7.39 2.03 22.78
N PRO A 87 -8.13 1.11 23.43
CA PRO A 87 -7.98 -0.34 23.19
C PRO A 87 -8.53 -0.66 21.79
N THR A 88 -7.73 -1.24 20.93
CA THR A 88 -7.97 -1.61 19.53
C THR A 88 -7.69 -0.50 18.52
N THR A 89 -6.75 -0.78 17.62
CA THR A 89 -6.50 0.05 16.43
C THR A 89 -7.68 -0.17 15.48
N THR A 90 -8.66 0.75 15.50
CA THR A 90 -9.83 0.68 14.61
C THR A 90 -9.56 1.31 13.25
N GLN A 91 -8.44 2.00 13.07
CA GLN A 91 -8.06 2.68 11.84
C GLN A 91 -6.61 2.39 11.48
N PRO A 92 -6.29 2.30 10.19
CA PRO A 92 -4.91 2.11 9.73
C PRO A 92 -4.00 3.24 10.23
N LEU A 93 -2.80 2.89 10.69
CA LEU A 93 -1.75 3.82 11.08
C LEU A 93 -0.59 3.70 10.08
N ALA A 94 -0.27 4.77 9.36
CA ALA A 94 0.93 4.84 8.56
C ALA A 94 2.10 5.40 9.39
N VAL A 95 3.22 4.70 9.36
CA VAL A 95 4.50 5.20 9.87
C VAL A 95 5.38 5.57 8.70
N VAL A 96 5.75 6.84 8.65
CA VAL A 96 6.39 7.47 7.50
C VAL A 96 7.78 7.98 7.93
N PRO A 97 8.86 7.56 7.27
CA PRO A 97 10.17 8.17 7.51
C PRO A 97 10.16 9.64 7.05
N ASP A 98 10.90 10.50 7.73
CA ASP A 98 10.95 11.93 7.40
C ASP A 98 11.44 12.21 5.97
N THR A 99 12.23 11.28 5.42
CA THR A 99 12.73 11.32 4.04
C THR A 99 11.65 11.07 2.97
N ALA A 100 10.54 10.37 3.30
CA ALA A 100 9.47 10.05 2.37
C ALA A 100 8.43 11.19 2.27
N VAL A 101 8.87 12.37 1.85
CA VAL A 101 8.02 13.58 1.76
C VAL A 101 6.82 13.40 0.82
N GLU A 102 7.03 12.68 -0.30
CA GLU A 102 6.01 12.47 -1.35
C GLU A 102 4.95 11.44 -0.95
N ALA A 103 5.13 10.72 0.17
CA ALA A 103 4.18 9.70 0.61
C ALA A 103 2.80 10.26 0.99
N ALA A 104 2.67 11.57 1.23
CA ALA A 104 1.44 12.18 1.71
C ALA A 104 0.26 11.96 0.75
N GLU A 105 0.45 12.26 -0.55
CA GLU A 105 -0.59 12.11 -1.57
C GLU A 105 -0.97 10.62 -1.78
N LEU A 106 0.02 9.73 -1.70
CA LEU A 106 -0.22 8.29 -1.77
C LEU A 106 -1.07 7.81 -0.60
N LEU A 107 -0.80 8.27 0.61
CA LEU A 107 -1.56 7.91 1.81
C LEU A 107 -2.97 8.51 1.80
N ASP A 108 -3.16 9.71 1.21
CA ASP A 108 -4.48 10.29 0.98
C ASP A 108 -5.29 9.42 0.01
N TRP A 109 -4.68 8.99 -1.07
CA TRP A 109 -5.31 8.08 -2.04
C TRP A 109 -5.68 6.72 -1.42
N LEU A 110 -4.86 6.20 -0.49
CA LEU A 110 -5.15 4.98 0.28
C LEU A 110 -6.15 5.21 1.43
N ALA A 111 -6.66 6.43 1.60
CA ALA A 111 -7.55 6.83 2.70
C ALA A 111 -6.96 6.59 4.10
N ILE A 112 -5.62 6.70 4.25
CA ILE A 112 -4.92 6.51 5.52
C ILE A 112 -4.67 7.89 6.14
N GLY A 113 -5.56 8.30 7.07
CA GLY A 113 -5.49 9.60 7.74
C GLY A 113 -4.59 9.63 8.97
N HIS A 114 -4.44 8.51 9.69
CA HIS A 114 -3.55 8.44 10.86
C HIS A 114 -2.11 8.20 10.43
N ARG A 115 -1.22 9.17 10.73
CA ARG A 115 0.17 9.14 10.30
C ARG A 115 1.09 9.52 11.44
N ALA A 116 2.16 8.75 11.64
CA ALA A 116 3.26 9.06 12.53
C ALA A 116 4.53 9.24 11.70
N ARG A 117 5.31 10.27 11.99
CA ARG A 117 6.63 10.46 11.38
C ARG A 117 7.71 9.93 12.30
N VAL A 118 8.76 9.39 11.70
CA VAL A 118 9.93 8.89 12.42
C VAL A 118 11.18 9.44 11.78
N ASP A 119 12.07 9.98 12.63
CA ASP A 119 13.41 10.46 12.28
C ASP A 119 14.44 9.44 12.74
N GLY A 120 15.31 9.01 11.84
CA GLY A 120 16.38 8.06 12.12
C GLY A 120 15.91 6.62 12.40
N GLY A 121 16.86 5.70 12.45
CA GLY A 121 16.63 4.30 12.89
C GLY A 121 15.68 3.44 12.06
N TRP A 122 15.23 3.92 10.91
CA TRP A 122 14.29 3.24 10.03
C TRP A 122 14.90 2.00 9.36
N ALA A 123 14.45 0.80 9.74
CA ALA A 123 15.05 -0.44 9.28
C ALA A 123 14.64 -0.85 7.84
N LEU A 124 13.56 -0.26 7.30
CA LEU A 124 12.97 -0.66 6.01
C LEU A 124 13.48 0.16 4.81
N GLY A 125 14.38 1.13 5.05
CA GLY A 125 14.86 2.04 4.01
C GLY A 125 14.03 3.32 3.87
N GLU A 126 14.68 4.36 3.34
CA GLU A 126 14.21 5.75 3.38
C GLU A 126 12.90 6.02 2.59
N THR A 127 12.53 5.13 1.69
CA THR A 127 11.36 5.28 0.81
C THR A 127 10.22 4.31 1.16
N THR A 128 10.34 3.54 2.24
CA THR A 128 9.31 2.58 2.64
C THR A 128 8.40 3.16 3.72
N VAL A 129 7.11 3.16 3.47
CA VAL A 129 6.07 3.48 4.46
C VAL A 129 5.53 2.19 5.05
N LEU A 130 5.44 2.10 6.37
CA LEU A 130 4.84 0.95 7.06
C LEU A 130 3.40 1.29 7.45
N VAL A 131 2.46 0.43 7.12
CA VAL A 131 1.06 0.58 7.50
C VAL A 131 0.66 -0.54 8.46
N ASP A 132 0.34 -0.17 9.70
CA ASP A 132 -0.25 -1.08 10.69
C ASP A 132 -1.77 -1.07 10.48
N LEU A 133 -2.29 -2.20 10.00
CA LEU A 133 -3.71 -2.37 9.71
C LEU A 133 -4.48 -2.83 10.94
N PRO A 134 -5.78 -2.53 11.04
CA PRO A 134 -6.65 -3.06 12.08
C PRO A 134 -6.61 -4.58 12.14
N ASP A 135 -6.93 -5.12 13.32
CA ASP A 135 -7.01 -6.55 13.52
C ASP A 135 -8.12 -7.16 12.66
N ILE A 136 -7.81 -8.22 11.91
CA ILE A 136 -8.76 -8.87 10.99
C ILE A 136 -9.86 -9.67 11.70
N ASP A 137 -9.70 -9.93 12.99
CA ASP A 137 -10.64 -10.62 13.87
C ASP A 137 -11.42 -9.66 14.80
N SER A 138 -11.34 -8.34 14.57
CA SER A 138 -12.16 -7.39 15.29
C SER A 138 -13.63 -7.55 14.88
N ASP A 139 -14.52 -7.76 15.85
CA ASP A 139 -15.97 -7.97 15.66
C ASP A 139 -16.74 -6.71 15.19
N GLU A 140 -16.06 -5.69 14.69
CA GLU A 140 -16.67 -4.49 14.14
C GLU A 140 -17.38 -4.79 12.81
N PRO A 141 -18.71 -4.56 12.70
CA PRO A 141 -19.49 -4.86 11.49
C PRO A 141 -19.00 -4.12 10.23
N ALA A 142 -18.25 -3.02 10.38
CA ALA A 142 -17.75 -2.19 9.30
C ALA A 142 -16.64 -2.86 8.46
N HIS A 143 -16.05 -3.96 8.93
CA HIS A 143 -14.95 -4.65 8.26
C HIS A 143 -15.38 -5.89 7.44
N ARG A 144 -16.70 -6.15 7.32
CA ARG A 144 -17.27 -7.29 6.58
C ARG A 144 -17.86 -6.93 5.22
N ALA A 145 -17.58 -5.75 4.70
CA ALA A 145 -18.08 -5.31 3.39
C ALA A 145 -17.02 -5.47 2.30
#